data_4947ca1f4920d4c3d4adadb35ca7b597
#
_entry.id   4947ca1f4920d4c3d4adadb35ca7b597
#
_cell.length_a   1.000
_cell.length_b   1.000
_cell.length_c   1.000
_cell.angle_alpha   90.00
_cell.angle_beta   90.00
_cell.angle_gamma   90.00
#
_symmetry.space_group_name_H-M   'P 1'
#
loop_
_entity.id
_entity.type
_entity.pdbx_description
1 polymer ?
#
loop_
_entity_poly.entity_id
_entity_poly.type
_entity_poly.pdbx_seq_one_letter_code
_entity_poly.pdbx_strand_id
1 'polypeptide(L)'
;MSIQFDIAKQIIAETCPNRKLKLENIRLFADIIQPKKYQKGDIILNEGDICNCLLYIEKGFIRQHYLKHDKDVIEHLACEKDVVWCIDSYFNREPTHLMMDAVENSVLWEIPRDIMEEYGK
;
A
#
# COMPACT_ATOMS: atom_id res chain seq x y z
N MET A 1 -7.20 20.37 -10.07
CA MET A 1 -7.54 18.98 -9.79
C MET A 1 -7.28 18.66 -8.33
N SER A 2 -7.99 17.69 -7.79
CA SER A 2 -7.83 17.32 -6.40
C SER A 2 -6.52 16.57 -6.16
N ILE A 3 -6.05 16.60 -4.92
CA ILE A 3 -4.88 15.81 -4.52
C ILE A 3 -5.13 14.31 -4.71
N GLN A 4 -6.37 13.87 -4.53
CA GLN A 4 -6.75 12.46 -4.77
C GLN A 4 -6.48 12.05 -6.22
N PHE A 5 -6.78 12.92 -7.16
CA PHE A 5 -6.55 12.64 -8.57
C PHE A 5 -5.04 12.50 -8.85
N ASP A 6 -4.24 13.37 -8.31
CA ASP A 6 -2.79 13.34 -8.50
C ASP A 6 -2.19 12.06 -7.88
N ILE A 7 -2.66 11.67 -6.72
CA ILE A 7 -2.21 10.45 -6.04
C ILE A 7 -2.66 9.21 -6.82
N ALA A 8 -3.89 9.17 -7.30
CA ALA A 8 -4.38 8.07 -8.11
C ALA A 8 -3.54 7.90 -9.37
N LYS A 9 -3.20 8.99 -10.02
CA LYS A 9 -2.36 9.00 -11.21
C LYS A 9 -0.97 8.45 -10.90
N GLN A 10 -0.39 8.85 -9.76
CA GLN A 10 0.90 8.39 -9.32
C GLN A 10 0.89 6.89 -9.02
N ILE A 11 -0.15 6.41 -8.32
CA ILE A 11 -0.30 4.99 -8.00
C ILE A 11 -0.36 4.15 -9.26
N ILE A 12 -1.15 4.58 -10.23
CA ILE A 12 -1.29 3.87 -11.49
C ILE A 12 0.04 3.83 -12.24
N ALA A 13 0.78 4.92 -12.24
CA ALA A 13 2.09 4.98 -12.89
C ALA A 13 3.08 4.00 -12.26
N GLU A 14 3.02 3.82 -10.92
CA GLU A 14 3.92 2.90 -10.21
C GLU A 14 3.51 1.43 -10.37
N THR A 15 2.22 1.15 -10.42
CA THR A 15 1.71 -0.23 -10.44
C THR A 15 1.46 -0.77 -11.85
N CYS A 16 1.16 0.11 -12.80
CA CYS A 16 0.86 -0.27 -14.17
C CYS A 16 1.57 0.66 -15.16
N PRO A 17 2.92 0.67 -15.19
CA PRO A 17 3.68 1.67 -15.95
C PRO A 17 3.47 1.62 -17.45
N ASN A 18 3.07 0.47 -17.99
CA ASN A 18 2.89 0.30 -19.43
C ASN A 18 1.45 0.45 -19.89
N ARG A 19 0.57 0.82 -18.97
CA ARG A 19 -0.85 0.91 -19.27
C ARG A 19 -1.30 2.37 -19.40
N LYS A 20 -1.91 2.69 -20.52
CA LYS A 20 -2.52 3.99 -20.72
C LYS A 20 -3.97 3.90 -20.22
N LEU A 21 -4.31 4.73 -19.25
CA LEU A 21 -5.66 4.80 -18.73
C LEU A 21 -6.33 6.08 -19.19
N LYS A 22 -7.62 5.97 -19.48
CA LYS A 22 -8.43 7.13 -19.80
C LYS A 22 -8.60 8.00 -18.57
N LEU A 23 -8.71 9.31 -18.78
CA LEU A 23 -8.88 10.28 -17.71
C LEU A 23 -10.05 9.93 -16.80
N GLU A 24 -11.17 9.50 -17.38
CA GLU A 24 -12.35 9.12 -16.61
C GLU A 24 -12.10 7.94 -15.68
N ASN A 25 -11.27 6.96 -16.09
CA ASN A 25 -10.93 5.81 -15.26
C ASN A 25 -10.04 6.23 -14.09
N ILE A 26 -9.15 7.20 -14.31
CA ILE A 26 -8.32 7.74 -13.24
C ILE A 26 -9.19 8.46 -12.20
N ARG A 27 -10.21 9.18 -12.65
CA ARG A 27 -11.15 9.86 -11.75
C ARG A 27 -11.95 8.89 -10.92
N LEU A 28 -12.44 7.81 -11.55
CA LEU A 28 -13.17 6.76 -10.83
C LEU A 28 -12.29 6.12 -9.77
N PHE A 29 -11.03 5.84 -10.11
CA PHE A 29 -10.07 5.27 -9.18
C PHE A 29 -9.80 6.24 -8.02
N ALA A 30 -9.65 7.52 -8.32
CA ALA A 30 -9.40 8.55 -7.31
C ALA A 30 -10.55 8.66 -6.30
N ASP A 31 -11.78 8.43 -6.73
CA ASP A 31 -12.95 8.48 -5.85
C ASP A 31 -13.04 7.30 -4.89
N ILE A 32 -12.35 6.21 -5.20
CA ILE A 32 -12.40 4.97 -4.41
C ILE A 32 -11.30 4.91 -3.37
N ILE A 33 -10.10 5.42 -3.68
CA ILE A 33 -8.98 5.38 -2.75
C ILE A 33 -9.18 6.38 -1.62
N GLN A 34 -8.72 6.03 -0.43
CA GLN A 34 -8.87 6.87 0.75
C GLN A 34 -7.56 6.97 1.52
N PRO A 35 -7.27 8.16 2.08
CA PRO A 35 -6.09 8.32 2.92
C PRO A 35 -6.37 7.81 4.33
N LYS A 36 -5.35 7.26 4.96
CA LYS A 36 -5.41 6.84 6.35
C LYS A 36 -4.15 7.32 7.05
N LYS A 37 -4.34 7.93 8.22
CA LYS A 37 -3.23 8.46 9.00
C LYS A 37 -2.80 7.43 10.04
N TYR A 38 -1.49 7.25 10.15
CA TYR A 38 -0.88 6.39 11.16
C TYR A 38 0.11 7.21 11.95
N GLN A 39 0.13 6.99 13.26
CA GLN A 39 1.10 7.60 14.14
C GLN A 39 2.33 6.71 14.25
N LYS A 40 3.46 7.31 14.61
CA LYS A 40 4.68 6.55 14.87
C LYS A 40 4.41 5.38 15.81
N GLY A 41 4.80 4.18 15.40
CA GLY A 41 4.60 2.96 16.16
C GLY A 41 3.30 2.22 15.90
N ASP A 42 2.37 2.81 15.14
CA ASP A 42 1.13 2.13 14.80
C ASP A 42 1.40 0.92 13.91
N ILE A 43 0.66 -0.14 14.18
CA ILE A 43 0.73 -1.36 13.37
C ILE A 43 -0.25 -1.23 12.21
N ILE A 44 0.26 -1.39 11.01
CA ILE A 44 -0.53 -1.29 9.78
C ILE A 44 -1.05 -2.67 9.37
N LEU A 45 -0.19 -3.68 9.49
CA LEU A 45 -0.53 -5.06 9.19
C LEU A 45 0.18 -5.96 10.18
N ASN A 46 -0.56 -6.89 10.79
CA ASN A 46 -0.01 -7.85 11.74
C ASN A 46 0.32 -9.18 11.09
N GLU A 47 1.26 -9.90 11.69
CA GLU A 47 1.47 -11.31 11.35
C GLU A 47 0.16 -12.06 11.51
N GLY A 48 -0.19 -12.87 10.52
CA GLY A 48 -1.43 -13.63 10.51
C GLY A 48 -2.58 -12.95 9.78
N ASP A 49 -2.47 -11.66 9.51
CA ASP A 49 -3.46 -10.94 8.72
C ASP A 49 -3.30 -11.28 7.24
N ILE A 50 -4.37 -11.09 6.48
CA ILE A 50 -4.33 -11.23 5.02
C ILE A 50 -4.16 -9.84 4.40
N CYS A 51 -3.18 -9.70 3.53
CA CYS A 51 -2.92 -8.43 2.84
C CYS A 51 -3.96 -8.25 1.72
N ASN A 52 -4.93 -7.39 1.95
CA ASN A 52 -6.04 -7.16 1.02
C ASN A 52 -5.96 -5.84 0.27
N CYS A 53 -4.87 -5.11 0.41
CA CYS A 53 -4.74 -3.82 -0.27
C CYS A 53 -3.28 -3.52 -0.59
N LEU A 54 -3.11 -2.63 -1.56
CA LEU A 54 -1.86 -1.94 -1.79
C LEU A 54 -1.88 -0.65 -0.98
N LEU A 55 -0.72 -0.22 -0.53
CA LEU A 55 -0.58 1.02 0.22
C LEU A 55 0.38 1.94 -0.50
N TYR A 56 -0.09 3.14 -0.82
CA TYR A 56 0.76 4.18 -1.39
C TYR A 56 1.14 5.15 -0.29
N ILE A 57 2.42 5.43 -0.13
CA ILE A 57 2.93 6.31 0.91
C ILE A 57 2.97 7.75 0.39
N GLU A 58 1.99 8.57 0.82
CA GLU A 58 2.02 9.98 0.52
C GLU A 58 3.07 10.68 1.36
N LYS A 59 3.18 10.30 2.63
CA LYS A 59 4.10 10.90 3.58
C LYS A 59 4.45 9.89 4.65
N GLY A 60 5.72 9.79 5.02
CA GLY A 60 6.15 8.97 6.13
C GLY A 60 7.13 7.88 5.76
N PHE A 61 7.24 6.91 6.66
CA PHE A 61 8.23 5.86 6.58
C PHE A 61 7.65 4.58 7.18
N ILE A 62 7.65 3.49 6.42
CA ILE A 62 7.02 2.22 6.78
C ILE A 62 8.07 1.11 6.80
N ARG A 63 7.96 0.24 7.79
CA ARG A 63 8.85 -0.90 7.96
C ARG A 63 8.09 -2.19 7.79
N GLN A 64 8.61 -3.10 6.93
CA GLN A 64 8.15 -4.48 6.84
C GLN A 64 9.20 -5.37 7.50
N HIS A 65 8.78 -6.18 8.46
CA HIS A 65 9.70 -6.99 9.24
C HIS A 65 9.04 -8.28 9.72
N TYR A 66 9.84 -9.20 10.20
CA TYR A 66 9.37 -10.45 10.79
C TYR A 66 10.32 -10.90 11.89
N LEU A 67 9.84 -11.80 12.74
CA LEU A 67 10.66 -12.37 13.81
C LEU A 67 11.27 -13.68 13.34
N LYS A 68 12.58 -13.83 13.54
CA LYS A 68 13.31 -15.07 13.28
C LYS A 68 14.22 -15.35 14.46
N HIS A 69 13.97 -16.48 15.14
CA HIS A 69 14.75 -16.83 16.35
C HIS A 69 14.75 -15.70 17.37
N ASP A 70 13.57 -15.11 17.61
CA ASP A 70 13.35 -13.99 18.54
C ASP A 70 14.09 -12.70 18.16
N LYS A 71 14.61 -12.63 16.95
CA LYS A 71 15.23 -11.41 16.41
C LYS A 71 14.34 -10.79 15.36
N ASP A 72 14.24 -9.47 15.42
CA ASP A 72 13.46 -8.72 14.44
C ASP A 72 14.31 -8.51 13.18
N VAL A 73 13.82 -9.03 12.05
CA VAL A 73 14.50 -8.92 10.76
C VAL A 73 13.73 -7.96 9.88
N ILE A 74 14.37 -6.88 9.46
CA ILE A 74 13.77 -5.92 8.54
C ILE A 74 13.94 -6.45 7.12
N GLU A 75 12.82 -6.66 6.43
CA GLU A 75 12.83 -7.13 5.05
C GLU A 75 12.78 -5.97 4.07
N HIS A 76 12.01 -4.92 4.40
CA HIS A 76 11.84 -3.79 3.50
C HIS A 76 11.54 -2.52 4.26
N LEU A 77 12.11 -1.42 3.79
CA LEU A 77 11.82 -0.07 4.27
C LEU A 77 11.27 0.73 3.09
N ALA A 78 10.15 1.39 3.33
CA ALA A 78 9.47 2.15 2.28
C ALA A 78 9.24 3.59 2.74
N CYS A 79 9.40 4.51 1.82
CA CYS A 79 9.27 5.95 2.10
C CYS A 79 8.30 6.60 1.11
N GLU A 80 8.23 7.94 1.14
CA GLU A 80 7.32 8.69 0.29
C GLU A 80 7.40 8.26 -1.17
N LYS A 81 6.23 8.14 -1.80
CA LYS A 81 6.00 7.75 -3.18
C LYS A 81 6.19 6.26 -3.46
N ASP A 82 6.54 5.46 -2.46
CA ASP A 82 6.61 4.01 -2.62
C ASP A 82 5.22 3.38 -2.50
N VAL A 83 5.07 2.23 -3.16
CA VAL A 83 3.90 1.36 -2.99
C VAL A 83 4.34 0.15 -2.19
N VAL A 84 3.58 -0.17 -1.14
CA VAL A 84 3.92 -1.24 -0.19
C VAL A 84 2.83 -2.29 -0.17
N TRP A 85 3.22 -3.56 -0.19
CA TRP A 85 2.29 -4.69 -0.07
C TRP A 85 3.05 -5.93 0.39
N CYS A 86 2.33 -6.87 0.96
CA CYS A 86 2.86 -8.20 1.26
C CYS A 86 2.49 -9.10 0.09
N ILE A 87 3.38 -9.25 -0.87
CA ILE A 87 3.12 -9.86 -2.16
C ILE A 87 2.51 -11.27 -2.04
N ASP A 88 3.12 -12.13 -1.24
CA ASP A 88 2.64 -13.51 -1.11
C ASP A 88 1.21 -13.56 -0.55
N SER A 89 0.96 -12.81 0.51
CA SER A 89 -0.37 -12.75 1.13
C SER A 89 -1.39 -12.15 0.18
N TYR A 90 -1.02 -11.09 -0.52
CA TYR A 90 -1.91 -10.38 -1.44
C TYR A 90 -2.38 -11.31 -2.58
N PHE A 91 -1.47 -12.01 -3.23
CA PHE A 91 -1.81 -12.85 -4.38
C PHE A 91 -2.41 -14.20 -3.99
N ASN A 92 -1.91 -14.81 -2.93
CA ASN A 92 -2.33 -16.15 -2.52
C ASN A 92 -3.49 -16.14 -1.53
N ARG A 93 -3.87 -14.97 -1.01
CA ARG A 93 -4.92 -14.81 0.00
C ARG A 93 -4.62 -15.59 1.26
N GLU A 94 -3.35 -15.71 1.61
CA GLU A 94 -2.89 -16.43 2.79
C GLU A 94 -2.44 -15.45 3.87
N PRO A 95 -2.49 -15.87 5.15
CA PRO A 95 -1.96 -15.03 6.22
C PRO A 95 -0.50 -14.69 6.01
N THR A 96 -0.13 -13.44 6.24
CA THR A 96 1.24 -12.99 6.09
C THR A 96 2.08 -13.36 7.30
N HIS A 97 3.37 -13.61 7.09
CA HIS A 97 4.34 -13.75 8.16
C HIS A 97 5.04 -12.42 8.46
N LEU A 98 4.73 -11.39 7.69
CA LEU A 98 5.32 -10.07 7.83
C LEU A 98 4.43 -9.16 8.68
N MET A 99 5.08 -8.22 9.36
CA MET A 99 4.42 -7.12 10.04
C MET A 99 4.77 -5.84 9.32
N MET A 100 3.82 -4.91 9.28
CA MET A 100 4.08 -3.55 8.82
C MET A 100 3.76 -2.58 9.93
N ASP A 101 4.69 -1.66 10.21
CA ASP A 101 4.42 -0.59 11.16
C ASP A 101 4.99 0.73 10.67
N ALA A 102 4.46 1.81 11.23
CA ALA A 102 4.88 3.16 10.89
C ALA A 102 6.09 3.54 11.76
N VAL A 103 7.21 3.84 11.10
CA VAL A 103 8.42 4.27 11.81
C VAL A 103 8.30 5.72 12.26
N GLU A 104 7.48 6.49 11.56
CA GLU A 104 7.15 7.88 11.89
C GLU A 104 5.69 8.15 11.51
N ASN A 105 5.17 9.32 11.87
CA ASN A 105 3.81 9.69 11.49
C ASN A 105 3.67 9.65 9.97
N SER A 106 2.67 8.93 9.48
CA SER A 106 2.55 8.61 8.06
C SER A 106 1.13 8.80 7.56
N VAL A 107 1.02 9.10 6.27
CA VAL A 107 -0.25 9.14 5.55
C VAL A 107 -0.15 8.15 4.40
N LEU A 108 -1.01 7.13 4.44
CA LEU A 108 -1.05 6.08 3.44
C LEU A 108 -2.39 6.11 2.70
N TRP A 109 -2.36 5.84 1.41
CA TRP A 109 -3.58 5.68 0.62
C TRP A 109 -3.79 4.19 0.39
N GLU A 110 -4.95 3.69 0.83
CA GLU A 110 -5.31 2.29 0.70
C GLU A 110 -6.03 2.03 -0.61
N ILE A 111 -5.55 1.04 -1.35
CA ILE A 111 -6.16 0.61 -2.60
C ILE A 111 -6.61 -0.84 -2.40
N PRO A 112 -7.92 -1.11 -2.23
CA PRO A 112 -8.41 -2.46 -2.05
C PRO A 112 -8.04 -3.36 -3.23
N ARG A 113 -7.73 -4.64 -2.92
CA ARG A 113 -7.34 -5.60 -3.95
C ARG A 113 -8.40 -5.77 -5.02
N ASP A 114 -9.68 -5.82 -4.63
CA ASP A 114 -10.77 -6.01 -5.58
C ASP A 114 -10.81 -4.89 -6.63
N ILE A 115 -10.50 -3.67 -6.21
CA ILE A 115 -10.43 -2.53 -7.10
C ILE A 115 -9.25 -2.66 -8.06
N MET A 116 -8.10 -3.09 -7.55
CA MET A 116 -6.93 -3.30 -8.41
C MET A 116 -7.15 -4.42 -9.42
N GLU A 117 -7.84 -5.48 -9.04
CA GLU A 117 -8.16 -6.57 -9.94
C GLU A 117 -9.11 -6.10 -11.05
N GLU A 118 -10.06 -5.23 -10.72
CA GLU A 118 -11.03 -4.71 -11.69
C GLU A 118 -10.39 -3.71 -12.66
N TYR A 119 -9.62 -2.74 -12.15
CA TYR A 119 -9.07 -1.65 -12.95
C TYR A 119 -7.63 -1.88 -13.42
N GLY A 120 -6.94 -2.84 -12.84
CA GLY A 120 -5.57 -3.17 -13.20
C GLY A 120 -5.42 -4.13 -14.37
N LYS A 121 -6.53 -4.63 -14.85
CA LYS A 121 -6.52 -5.59 -15.97
C LYS A 121 -6.33 -4.93 -17.32
#